data_caa993fd030bcfc96524c76990b1d7f4
#
_entry.id   caa993fd030bcfc96524c76990b1d7f4
#
_cell.length_a   1.000
_cell.length_b   1.000
_cell.length_c   1.000
_cell.angle_alpha   90.00
_cell.angle_beta   90.00
_cell.angle_gamma   90.00
#
_symmetry.space_group_name_H-M   'P 1'
#
loop_
_entity.id
_entity.type
_entity.pdbx_description
1 polymer ?
#
loop_
_entity_poly.entity_id
_entity_poly.type
_entity_poly.pdbx_seq_one_letter_code
_entity_poly.pdbx_strand_id
1 'polypeptide(L)'
;ASLLLALDYLVMGFAETIFILFIGRIIGGLAGGTISTATAYLADISEAKDKKKNFAVIGAAFGLGFILGPVIGGLIGEIDVRAPFFLSAFLSFLNFFLCLLLLPETLELTSKNNFQIKKLNPFFNMSFVFKLPLLKGLFFCFFLIAFANTVYPAIWSFWGREVFGWSSGMIGFTLACYGFLLFIVQAFVIRLKFFDNLPT
;
A
#
# COMPACT_ATOMS: atom_id res chain seq x y z
N ALA A 1 -3.14 11.31 -6.78
CA ALA A 1 -2.82 10.38 -5.69
C ALA A 1 -1.41 10.64 -5.14
N SER A 2 -0.34 10.52 -5.94
CA SER A 2 1.06 10.67 -5.47
C SER A 2 1.37 12.03 -4.84
N LEU A 3 0.83 13.12 -5.39
CA LEU A 3 0.97 14.46 -4.79
C LEU A 3 0.31 14.56 -3.41
N LEU A 4 -0.87 13.97 -3.24
CA LEU A 4 -1.55 13.94 -1.94
C LEU A 4 -0.77 13.10 -0.92
N LEU A 5 -0.14 12.00 -1.35
CA LEU A 5 0.76 11.23 -0.48
C LEU A 5 1.99 12.05 -0.06
N ALA A 6 2.58 12.81 -0.97
CA ALA A 6 3.70 13.68 -0.63
C ALA A 6 3.29 14.74 0.41
N LEU A 7 2.10 15.34 0.26
CA LEU A 7 1.56 16.29 1.22
C LEU A 7 1.26 15.64 2.57
N ASP A 8 0.68 14.42 2.60
CA ASP A 8 0.49 13.65 3.83
C ASP A 8 1.80 13.50 4.60
N TYR A 9 2.84 13.00 3.93
CA TYR A 9 4.14 12.79 4.56
C TYR A 9 4.80 14.08 5.02
N LEU A 10 4.65 15.20 4.28
CA LEU A 10 5.13 16.50 4.74
C LEU A 10 4.39 16.95 6.00
N VAL A 11 3.07 16.86 6.02
CA VAL A 11 2.26 17.21 7.20
C VAL A 11 2.68 16.35 8.38
N MET A 12 2.91 15.05 8.18
CA MET A 12 3.40 14.15 9.23
C MET A 12 4.80 14.53 9.74
N GLY A 13 5.72 14.90 8.83
CA GLY A 13 7.08 15.31 9.18
C GLY A 13 7.12 16.61 10.00
N PHE A 14 6.23 17.55 9.71
CA PHE A 14 6.13 18.81 10.46
C PHE A 14 5.14 18.76 11.63
N ALA A 15 4.51 17.61 11.90
CA ALA A 15 3.53 17.51 12.96
C ALA A 15 4.15 17.71 14.35
N GLU A 16 3.65 18.70 15.08
CA GLU A 16 4.01 18.96 16.48
C GLU A 16 2.92 18.49 17.44
N THR A 17 1.72 18.25 16.92
CA THR A 17 0.55 17.84 17.71
C THR A 17 -0.11 16.61 17.10
N ILE A 18 -0.77 15.83 17.96
CA ILE A 18 -1.55 14.67 17.54
C ILE A 18 -2.66 15.06 16.53
N PHE A 19 -3.19 16.26 16.66
CA PHE A 19 -4.23 16.76 15.75
C PHE A 19 -3.70 16.92 14.31
N ILE A 20 -2.47 17.44 14.14
CA ILE A 20 -1.83 17.57 12.83
C ILE A 20 -1.57 16.18 12.23
N LEU A 21 -1.18 15.20 13.05
CA LEU A 21 -1.03 13.80 12.60
C LEU A 21 -2.35 13.24 12.05
N PHE A 22 -3.49 13.53 12.69
CA PHE A 22 -4.79 13.12 12.18
C PHE A 22 -5.14 13.79 10.84
N ILE A 23 -4.81 15.06 10.67
CA ILE A 23 -4.99 15.76 9.38
C ILE A 23 -4.17 15.07 8.29
N GLY A 24 -2.91 14.75 8.55
CA GLY A 24 -2.08 13.97 7.64
C GLY A 24 -2.75 12.66 7.25
N ARG A 25 -3.23 11.88 8.22
CA ARG A 25 -3.91 10.60 7.95
C ARG A 25 -5.20 10.75 7.12
N ILE A 26 -5.93 11.86 7.27
CA ILE A 26 -7.10 12.15 6.41
C ILE A 26 -6.65 12.41 4.97
N ILE A 27 -5.60 13.22 4.78
CA ILE A 27 -5.02 13.48 3.44
C ILE A 27 -4.51 12.18 2.81
N GLY A 28 -3.77 11.37 3.56
CA GLY A 28 -3.29 10.06 3.12
C GLY A 28 -4.42 9.10 2.74
N GLY A 29 -5.52 9.11 3.50
CA GLY A 29 -6.73 8.33 3.20
C GLY A 29 -7.37 8.74 1.86
N LEU A 30 -7.41 10.02 1.54
CA LEU A 30 -7.87 10.52 0.23
C LEU A 30 -6.95 10.08 -0.92
N ALA A 31 -5.65 9.86 -0.63
CA ALA A 31 -4.68 9.35 -1.59
C ALA A 31 -4.72 7.83 -1.78
N GLY A 32 -5.54 7.11 -1.00
CA GLY A 32 -5.56 5.64 -0.93
C GLY A 32 -5.83 4.89 -2.24
N GLY A 33 -6.31 5.60 -3.29
CA GLY A 33 -6.53 5.05 -4.62
C GLY A 33 -5.28 4.79 -5.47
N THR A 34 -4.08 5.04 -4.96
CA THR A 34 -2.83 4.93 -5.75
C THR A 34 -2.62 3.54 -6.32
N ILE A 35 -2.83 2.49 -5.52
CA ILE A 35 -2.64 1.08 -5.94
C ILE A 35 -3.66 0.69 -7.01
N SER A 36 -4.94 1.03 -6.80
CA SER A 36 -6.00 0.73 -7.75
C SER A 36 -5.80 1.46 -9.08
N THR A 37 -5.34 2.71 -9.04
CA THR A 37 -4.99 3.48 -10.23
C THR A 37 -3.81 2.85 -10.99
N ALA A 38 -2.75 2.45 -10.27
CA ALA A 38 -1.59 1.79 -10.89
C ALA A 38 -1.95 0.45 -11.52
N THR A 39 -2.79 -0.35 -10.86
CA THR A 39 -3.26 -1.64 -11.40
C THR A 39 -4.18 -1.45 -12.59
N ALA A 40 -5.05 -0.45 -12.60
CA ALA A 40 -5.91 -0.11 -13.73
C ALA A 40 -5.05 0.33 -14.93
N TYR A 41 -4.13 1.28 -14.72
CA TYR A 41 -3.21 1.73 -15.75
C TYR A 41 -2.43 0.57 -16.37
N LEU A 42 -1.89 -0.32 -15.54
CA LEU A 42 -1.15 -1.50 -16.03
C LEU A 42 -2.06 -2.45 -16.82
N ALA A 43 -3.32 -2.59 -16.43
CA ALA A 43 -4.30 -3.40 -17.16
C ALA A 43 -4.58 -2.81 -18.55
N ASP A 44 -4.62 -1.47 -18.66
CA ASP A 44 -4.88 -0.76 -19.92
C ASP A 44 -3.73 -0.89 -20.92
N ILE A 45 -2.47 -0.78 -20.45
CA ILE A 45 -1.28 -0.86 -21.31
C ILE A 45 -0.81 -2.29 -21.59
N SER A 46 -1.37 -3.30 -20.92
CA SER A 46 -0.91 -4.69 -21.04
C SER A 46 -1.71 -5.46 -22.08
N GLU A 47 -1.02 -6.06 -23.04
CA GLU A 47 -1.62 -7.07 -23.91
C GLU A 47 -2.08 -8.31 -23.10
N ALA A 48 -3.12 -8.98 -23.55
CA ALA A 48 -3.71 -10.12 -22.84
C ALA A 48 -2.70 -11.22 -22.46
N LYS A 49 -1.71 -11.49 -23.33
CA LYS A 49 -0.64 -12.48 -23.11
C LYS A 49 0.35 -12.06 -22.03
N ASP A 50 0.59 -10.76 -21.83
CA ASP A 50 1.62 -10.22 -20.93
C ASP A 50 1.05 -9.74 -19.59
N LYS A 51 -0.29 -9.67 -19.45
CA LYS A 51 -0.95 -9.22 -18.21
C LYS A 51 -0.39 -9.91 -16.97
N LYS A 52 -0.31 -11.24 -16.98
CA LYS A 52 0.17 -12.03 -15.82
C LYS A 52 1.60 -11.64 -15.42
N LYS A 53 2.48 -11.43 -16.40
CA LYS A 53 3.88 -11.01 -16.20
C LYS A 53 3.95 -9.59 -15.65
N ASN A 54 3.20 -8.67 -16.24
CA ASN A 54 3.20 -7.26 -15.84
C ASN A 54 2.65 -7.06 -14.42
N PHE A 55 1.56 -7.76 -14.06
CA PHE A 55 1.04 -7.73 -12.69
C PHE A 55 2.02 -8.34 -11.67
N ALA A 56 2.83 -9.33 -12.07
CA ALA A 56 3.87 -9.87 -11.19
C ALA A 56 4.94 -8.82 -10.83
N VAL A 57 5.20 -7.83 -11.69
CA VAL A 57 6.12 -6.71 -11.41
C VAL A 57 5.62 -5.85 -10.25
N ILE A 58 4.30 -5.60 -10.17
CA ILE A 58 3.72 -4.89 -9.02
C ILE A 58 3.99 -5.67 -7.72
N GLY A 59 3.76 -6.98 -7.73
CA GLY A 59 4.03 -7.84 -6.57
C GLY A 59 5.51 -7.79 -6.14
N ALA A 60 6.43 -7.83 -7.12
CA ALA A 60 7.86 -7.69 -6.85
C ALA A 60 8.22 -6.33 -6.26
N ALA A 61 7.65 -5.24 -6.79
CA ALA A 61 7.85 -3.89 -6.25
C ALA A 61 7.36 -3.77 -4.80
N PHE A 62 6.20 -4.35 -4.49
CA PHE A 62 5.71 -4.43 -3.11
C PHE A 62 6.66 -5.21 -2.22
N GLY A 63 7.13 -6.39 -2.66
CA GLY A 63 8.08 -7.20 -1.91
C GLY A 63 9.37 -6.43 -1.57
N LEU A 64 9.94 -5.74 -2.57
CA LEU A 64 11.11 -4.89 -2.36
C LEU A 64 10.81 -3.73 -1.39
N GLY A 65 9.65 -3.09 -1.52
CA GLY A 65 9.22 -2.03 -0.62
C GLY A 65 9.08 -2.50 0.83
N PHE A 66 8.55 -3.69 1.06
CA PHE A 66 8.43 -4.29 2.39
C PHE A 66 9.77 -4.69 3.01
N ILE A 67 10.80 -4.94 2.20
CA ILE A 67 12.15 -5.20 2.71
C ILE A 67 12.90 -3.90 2.97
N LEU A 68 12.96 -3.03 1.97
CA LEU A 68 13.77 -1.80 2.02
C LEU A 68 13.14 -0.72 2.91
N GLY A 69 11.80 -0.61 2.91
CA GLY A 69 11.09 0.42 3.66
C GLY A 69 11.42 0.40 5.16
N PRO A 70 11.19 -0.71 5.87
CA PRO A 70 11.49 -0.80 7.29
C PRO A 70 12.99 -0.66 7.63
N VAL A 71 13.89 -1.17 6.78
CA VAL A 71 15.34 -1.00 6.99
C VAL A 71 15.73 0.47 6.91
N ILE A 72 15.39 1.11 5.80
CA ILE A 72 15.74 2.51 5.56
C ILE A 72 15.05 3.42 6.59
N GLY A 73 13.73 3.19 6.81
CA GLY A 73 12.95 3.95 7.78
C GLY A 73 13.46 3.78 9.21
N GLY A 74 13.87 2.58 9.60
CA GLY A 74 14.45 2.29 10.91
C GLY A 74 15.81 2.98 11.12
N LEU A 75 16.73 2.85 10.16
CA LEU A 75 18.06 3.46 10.23
C LEU A 75 18.00 4.99 10.25
N ILE A 76 17.19 5.59 9.39
CA ILE A 76 17.01 7.04 9.34
C ILE A 76 16.26 7.53 10.60
N GLY A 77 15.32 6.74 11.10
CA GLY A 77 14.57 7.03 12.31
C GLY A 77 15.41 6.99 13.60
N GLU A 78 16.61 6.39 13.58
CA GLU A 78 17.58 6.48 14.68
C GLU A 78 18.26 7.87 14.74
N ILE A 79 18.41 8.52 13.58
CA ILE A 79 19.02 9.87 13.50
C ILE A 79 17.98 10.91 13.91
N ASP A 80 16.78 10.85 13.31
CA ASP A 80 15.65 11.73 13.61
C ASP A 80 14.33 10.97 13.32
N VAL A 81 13.45 10.95 14.30
CA VAL A 81 12.12 10.29 14.21
C VAL A 81 11.27 10.86 13.06
N ARG A 82 11.50 12.09 12.66
CA ARG A 82 10.77 12.79 11.58
C ARG A 82 11.37 12.54 10.19
N ALA A 83 12.67 12.22 10.12
CA ALA A 83 13.40 12.07 8.88
C ALA A 83 12.81 11.03 7.90
N PRO A 84 12.26 9.88 8.34
CA PRO A 84 11.59 8.93 7.44
C PRO A 84 10.38 9.53 6.71
N PHE A 85 9.65 10.45 7.34
CA PHE A 85 8.51 11.14 6.71
C PHE A 85 8.98 12.09 5.60
N PHE A 86 10.06 12.82 5.82
CA PHE A 86 10.64 13.71 4.79
C PHE A 86 11.19 12.91 3.62
N LEU A 87 11.85 11.78 3.86
CA LEU A 87 12.27 10.87 2.79
C LEU A 87 11.07 10.35 1.99
N SER A 88 10.01 9.92 2.68
CA SER A 88 8.79 9.42 2.04
C SER A 88 8.10 10.52 1.22
N ALA A 89 8.08 11.75 1.71
CA ALA A 89 7.58 12.91 0.98
C ALA A 89 8.38 13.15 -0.28
N PHE A 90 9.71 13.17 -0.19
CA PHE A 90 10.61 13.35 -1.33
C PHE A 90 10.39 12.26 -2.40
N LEU A 91 10.33 10.99 -2.00
CA LEU A 91 10.09 9.88 -2.93
C LEU A 91 8.71 9.97 -3.59
N SER A 92 7.70 10.42 -2.84
CA SER A 92 6.34 10.62 -3.38
C SER A 92 6.27 11.78 -4.37
N PHE A 93 7.00 12.87 -4.13
CA PHE A 93 7.17 13.97 -5.09
C PHE A 93 7.91 13.51 -6.33
N LEU A 94 9.01 12.79 -6.16
CA LEU A 94 9.77 12.23 -7.29
C LEU A 94 8.87 11.33 -8.15
N ASN A 95 8.11 10.43 -7.51
CA ASN A 95 7.14 9.57 -8.19
C ASN A 95 6.08 10.39 -8.94
N PHE A 96 5.57 11.48 -8.35
CA PHE A 96 4.62 12.37 -9.03
C PHE A 96 5.19 12.94 -10.32
N PHE A 97 6.41 13.47 -10.29
CA PHE A 97 7.07 14.03 -11.48
C PHE A 97 7.40 12.96 -12.50
N LEU A 98 7.87 11.78 -12.08
CA LEU A 98 8.12 10.66 -12.98
C LEU A 98 6.83 10.21 -13.67
N CYS A 99 5.72 10.13 -12.95
CA CYS A 99 4.43 9.82 -13.56
C CYS A 99 4.01 10.85 -14.60
N LEU A 100 4.18 12.15 -14.32
CA LEU A 100 3.83 13.21 -15.28
C LEU A 100 4.69 13.18 -16.55
N LEU A 101 5.96 12.84 -16.42
CA LEU A 101 6.92 12.88 -17.52
C LEU A 101 6.94 11.59 -18.36
N LEU A 102 6.71 10.44 -17.73
CA LEU A 102 6.95 9.13 -18.34
C LEU A 102 5.66 8.37 -18.70
N LEU A 103 4.53 8.65 -18.02
CA LEU A 103 3.30 7.90 -18.23
C LEU A 103 2.39 8.64 -19.22
N PRO A 104 2.15 8.08 -20.44
CA PRO A 104 1.15 8.63 -21.35
C PRO A 104 -0.27 8.42 -20.80
N GLU A 105 -1.19 9.30 -21.20
CA GLU A 105 -2.62 9.15 -20.86
C GLU A 105 -3.19 7.94 -21.62
N THR A 106 -3.83 7.03 -20.91
CA THR A 106 -4.44 5.82 -21.48
C THR A 106 -5.95 5.93 -21.67
N LEU A 107 -6.58 6.93 -21.04
CA LEU A 107 -8.02 7.15 -21.15
C LEU A 107 -8.35 7.82 -22.49
N GLU A 108 -9.09 7.12 -23.34
CA GLU A 108 -9.71 7.73 -24.52
C GLU A 108 -10.79 8.73 -24.05
N LEU A 109 -10.65 9.99 -24.48
CA LEU A 109 -11.57 11.10 -24.13
C LEU A 109 -13.02 10.88 -24.63
N THR A 110 -13.25 9.84 -25.42
CA THR A 110 -14.59 9.44 -25.91
C THR A 110 -15.51 8.87 -24.85
N SER A 111 -14.96 8.35 -23.75
CA SER A 111 -15.76 7.91 -22.60
C SER A 111 -16.08 9.09 -21.69
N LYS A 112 -16.94 10.01 -22.13
CA LYS A 112 -17.64 10.94 -21.23
C LYS A 112 -18.55 10.16 -20.29
N ASN A 113 -17.93 9.38 -19.41
CA ASN A 113 -18.65 8.86 -18.24
C ASN A 113 -19.07 10.08 -17.42
N ASN A 114 -20.35 10.39 -17.42
CA ASN A 114 -20.92 11.42 -16.60
C ASN A 114 -20.45 11.16 -15.16
N PHE A 115 -19.58 12.03 -14.67
CA PHE A 115 -19.04 11.98 -13.33
C PHE A 115 -20.21 12.07 -12.33
N GLN A 116 -20.62 10.93 -11.82
CA GLN A 116 -21.72 10.85 -10.86
C GLN A 116 -21.15 10.88 -9.45
N ILE A 117 -21.30 11.98 -8.77
CA ILE A 117 -20.87 12.18 -7.37
C ILE A 117 -21.41 11.07 -6.46
N LYS A 118 -22.61 10.52 -6.76
CA LYS A 118 -23.17 9.38 -6.02
C LYS A 118 -22.27 8.12 -6.04
N LYS A 119 -21.51 7.92 -7.12
CA LYS A 119 -20.60 6.77 -7.25
C LYS A 119 -19.31 6.93 -6.42
N LEU A 120 -19.00 8.16 -5.97
CA LEU A 120 -17.88 8.42 -5.06
C LEU A 120 -18.21 8.07 -3.61
N ASN A 121 -19.48 7.90 -3.26
CA ASN A 121 -19.86 7.56 -1.90
C ASN A 121 -19.50 6.08 -1.59
N PRO A 122 -18.51 5.83 -0.74
CA PRO A 122 -18.08 4.47 -0.40
C PRO A 122 -19.21 3.66 0.24
N PHE A 123 -20.09 4.29 1.00
CA PHE A 123 -21.23 3.64 1.64
C PHE A 123 -22.29 3.16 0.63
N PHE A 124 -22.43 3.88 -0.48
CA PHE A 124 -23.33 3.45 -1.58
C PHE A 124 -22.79 2.17 -2.23
N ASN A 125 -21.51 2.12 -2.53
CA ASN A 125 -20.88 0.94 -3.13
C ASN A 125 -20.88 -0.25 -2.15
N MET A 126 -20.62 -0.03 -0.85
CA MET A 126 -20.76 -1.06 0.18
C MET A 126 -22.17 -1.62 0.26
N SER A 127 -23.20 -0.77 0.19
CA SER A 127 -24.59 -1.24 0.28
C SER A 127 -24.95 -2.20 -0.85
N PHE A 128 -24.37 -2.04 -2.04
CA PHE A 128 -24.57 -2.96 -3.16
C PHE A 128 -23.93 -4.32 -2.89
N VAL A 129 -22.71 -4.35 -2.34
CA VAL A 129 -22.02 -5.60 -1.98
C VAL A 129 -22.77 -6.36 -0.89
N PHE A 130 -23.32 -5.65 0.10
CA PHE A 130 -24.11 -6.28 1.17
C PHE A 130 -25.45 -6.87 0.72
N LYS A 131 -25.92 -6.54 -0.48
CA LYS A 131 -27.11 -7.16 -1.07
C LYS A 131 -26.86 -8.56 -1.62
N LEU A 132 -25.62 -8.94 -1.87
CA LEU A 132 -25.23 -10.23 -2.42
C LEU A 132 -24.80 -11.18 -1.28
N PRO A 133 -25.62 -12.21 -0.92
CA PRO A 133 -25.38 -13.04 0.26
C PRO A 133 -24.03 -13.79 0.22
N LEU A 134 -23.60 -14.24 -0.96
CA LEU A 134 -22.32 -14.93 -1.13
C LEU A 134 -21.12 -14.01 -0.86
N LEU A 135 -21.22 -12.74 -1.23
CA LEU A 135 -20.14 -11.77 -1.04
C LEU A 135 -20.01 -11.29 0.41
N LYS A 136 -21.08 -11.36 1.21
CA LYS A 136 -21.02 -10.97 2.63
C LYS A 136 -20.01 -11.79 3.42
N GLY A 137 -20.04 -13.11 3.27
CA GLY A 137 -19.10 -14.00 3.94
C GLY A 137 -17.66 -13.75 3.53
N LEU A 138 -17.40 -13.64 2.23
CA LEU A 138 -16.08 -13.29 1.69
C LEU A 138 -15.59 -11.94 2.21
N PHE A 139 -16.44 -10.93 2.23
CA PHE A 139 -16.11 -9.60 2.73
C PHE A 139 -15.77 -9.62 4.22
N PHE A 140 -16.52 -10.38 5.01
CA PHE A 140 -16.26 -10.51 6.44
C PHE A 140 -14.94 -11.22 6.71
N CYS A 141 -14.65 -12.32 5.99
CA CYS A 141 -13.35 -12.99 6.09
C CYS A 141 -12.20 -12.05 5.68
N PHE A 142 -12.37 -11.33 4.56
CA PHE A 142 -11.36 -10.38 4.09
C PHE A 142 -11.14 -9.24 5.09
N PHE A 143 -12.21 -8.74 5.69
CA PHE A 143 -12.14 -7.73 6.74
C PHE A 143 -11.33 -8.22 7.95
N LEU A 144 -11.60 -9.44 8.44
CA LEU A 144 -10.86 -10.01 9.57
C LEU A 144 -9.38 -10.19 9.25
N ILE A 145 -9.06 -10.68 8.05
CA ILE A 145 -7.67 -10.83 7.60
C ILE A 145 -6.99 -9.45 7.50
N ALA A 146 -7.64 -8.46 6.88
CA ALA A 146 -7.10 -7.12 6.75
C ALA A 146 -6.90 -6.46 8.11
N PHE A 147 -7.86 -6.62 9.03
CA PHE A 147 -7.76 -6.13 10.40
C PHE A 147 -6.57 -6.75 11.14
N ALA A 148 -6.42 -8.07 11.10
CA ALA A 148 -5.29 -8.75 11.72
C ALA A 148 -3.95 -8.30 11.14
N ASN A 149 -3.85 -8.18 9.81
CA ASN A 149 -2.63 -7.71 9.14
C ASN A 149 -2.27 -6.26 9.48
N THR A 150 -3.24 -5.40 9.79
CA THR A 150 -2.97 -4.01 10.18
C THR A 150 -2.52 -3.89 11.63
N VAL A 151 -3.10 -4.70 12.52
CA VAL A 151 -2.79 -4.68 13.97
C VAL A 151 -1.35 -5.12 14.24
N TYR A 152 -0.87 -6.14 13.54
CA TYR A 152 0.45 -6.70 13.77
C TYR A 152 1.61 -5.69 13.65
N PRO A 153 1.79 -4.95 12.54
CA PRO A 153 2.89 -3.99 12.43
C PRO A 153 2.81 -2.83 13.42
N ALA A 154 1.58 -2.42 13.78
CA ALA A 154 1.37 -1.34 14.74
C ALA A 154 1.82 -1.73 16.15
N ILE A 155 1.42 -2.93 16.60
CA ILE A 155 1.77 -3.43 17.94
C ILE A 155 3.24 -3.85 17.98
N TRP A 156 3.79 -4.44 16.92
CA TRP A 156 5.15 -4.95 16.88
C TRP A 156 6.21 -3.90 17.24
N SER A 157 6.09 -2.71 16.65
CA SER A 157 7.03 -1.62 16.91
C SER A 157 6.96 -1.13 18.35
N PHE A 158 5.74 -0.99 18.88
CA PHE A 158 5.53 -0.56 20.26
C PHE A 158 6.03 -1.63 21.26
N TRP A 159 5.64 -2.87 21.05
CA TRP A 159 6.02 -4.00 21.91
C TRP A 159 7.53 -4.26 21.90
N GLY A 160 8.18 -4.19 20.73
CA GLY A 160 9.63 -4.32 20.60
C GLY A 160 10.38 -3.27 21.41
N ARG A 161 9.89 -2.03 21.40
CA ARG A 161 10.49 -0.94 22.17
C ARG A 161 10.27 -1.08 23.68
N GLU A 162 9.04 -1.35 24.10
CA GLU A 162 8.67 -1.38 25.53
C GLU A 162 9.21 -2.63 26.26
N VAL A 163 9.15 -3.80 25.61
CA VAL A 163 9.51 -5.07 26.26
C VAL A 163 10.99 -5.40 26.09
N PHE A 164 11.55 -5.16 24.90
CA PHE A 164 12.94 -5.55 24.59
C PHE A 164 13.90 -4.35 24.52
N GLY A 165 13.43 -3.12 24.59
CA GLY A 165 14.28 -1.93 24.44
C GLY A 165 14.92 -1.80 23.05
N TRP A 166 14.28 -2.35 22.01
CA TRP A 166 14.84 -2.33 20.67
C TRP A 166 14.91 -0.91 20.12
N SER A 167 16.02 -0.62 19.43
CA SER A 167 16.17 0.60 18.64
C SER A 167 15.24 0.58 17.41
N SER A 168 15.03 1.74 16.82
CA SER A 168 14.24 1.87 15.57
C SER A 168 14.86 1.04 14.43
N GLY A 169 16.19 0.96 14.34
CA GLY A 169 16.90 0.12 13.38
C GLY A 169 16.66 -1.36 13.60
N MET A 170 16.68 -1.83 14.85
CA MET A 170 16.39 -3.23 15.17
C MET A 170 14.94 -3.61 14.83
N ILE A 171 13.98 -2.74 15.13
CA ILE A 171 12.57 -2.92 14.73
C ILE A 171 12.46 -2.97 13.20
N GLY A 172 13.12 -2.04 12.49
CA GLY A 172 13.15 -2.02 11.03
C GLY A 172 13.74 -3.31 10.45
N PHE A 173 14.83 -3.81 11.03
CA PHE A 173 15.46 -5.07 10.61
C PHE A 173 14.53 -6.29 10.79
N THR A 174 13.85 -6.41 11.91
CA THR A 174 12.90 -7.52 12.15
C THR A 174 11.72 -7.49 11.17
N LEU A 175 11.19 -6.29 10.86
CA LEU A 175 10.14 -6.14 9.85
C LEU A 175 10.64 -6.46 8.43
N ALA A 176 11.90 -6.13 8.13
CA ALA A 176 12.50 -6.50 6.85
C ALA A 176 12.70 -8.02 6.71
N CYS A 177 13.11 -8.71 7.79
CA CYS A 177 13.17 -10.18 7.81
C CYS A 177 11.78 -10.80 7.53
N TYR A 178 10.73 -10.24 8.15
CA TYR A 178 9.36 -10.66 7.88
C TYR A 178 8.98 -10.43 6.40
N GLY A 179 9.27 -9.24 5.85
CA GLY A 179 9.04 -8.94 4.44
C GLY A 179 9.80 -9.86 3.49
N PHE A 180 11.05 -10.20 3.83
CA PHE A 180 11.86 -11.13 3.06
C PHE A 180 11.29 -12.55 3.05
N LEU A 181 10.82 -13.04 4.18
CA LEU A 181 10.14 -14.33 4.27
C LEU A 181 8.86 -14.35 3.46
N LEU A 182 8.05 -13.29 3.53
CA LEU A 182 6.86 -13.15 2.69
C LEU A 182 7.22 -13.17 1.20
N PHE A 183 8.28 -12.47 0.80
CA PHE A 183 8.76 -12.48 -0.57
C PHE A 183 9.14 -13.88 -1.03
N ILE A 184 9.89 -14.63 -0.21
CA ILE A 184 10.27 -16.04 -0.52
C ILE A 184 9.01 -16.89 -0.69
N VAL A 185 8.05 -16.81 0.22
CA VAL A 185 6.81 -17.58 0.14
C VAL A 185 6.03 -17.23 -1.14
N GLN A 186 5.88 -15.96 -1.47
CA GLN A 186 5.16 -15.53 -2.68
C GLN A 186 5.88 -15.90 -3.97
N ALA A 187 7.23 -15.77 -4.00
CA ALA A 187 8.00 -15.97 -5.22
C ALA A 187 8.22 -17.47 -5.53
N PHE A 188 8.40 -18.30 -4.51
CA PHE A 188 8.84 -19.69 -4.67
C PHE A 188 7.79 -20.69 -4.21
N VAL A 189 7.23 -20.52 -3.00
CA VAL A 189 6.34 -21.54 -2.41
C VAL A 189 5.02 -21.64 -3.16
N ILE A 190 4.41 -20.49 -3.53
CA ILE A 190 3.13 -20.47 -4.27
C ILE A 190 3.27 -21.05 -5.69
N ARG A 191 4.48 -21.03 -6.26
CA ARG A 191 4.76 -21.59 -7.59
C ARG A 191 5.07 -23.10 -7.57
N LEU A 192 5.17 -23.73 -6.41
CA LEU A 192 5.33 -25.17 -6.32
C LEU A 192 4.09 -25.87 -6.88
N LYS A 193 4.28 -26.81 -7.79
CA LYS A 193 3.22 -27.65 -8.39
C LYS A 193 2.32 -28.37 -7.38
N PHE A 194 2.73 -28.41 -6.12
CA PHE A 194 1.93 -28.96 -5.03
C PHE A 194 0.58 -28.26 -4.87
N PHE A 195 0.52 -26.96 -5.15
CA PHE A 195 -0.71 -26.17 -5.03
C PHE A 195 -1.63 -26.27 -6.27
N ASP A 196 -1.10 -26.73 -7.41
CA ASP A 196 -1.89 -26.93 -8.64
C ASP A 196 -2.87 -28.11 -8.51
N ASN A 197 -2.64 -29.03 -7.56
CA ASN A 197 -3.45 -30.21 -7.31
C ASN A 197 -4.44 -30.07 -6.16
N LEU A 198 -4.58 -28.88 -5.56
CA LEU A 198 -5.60 -28.65 -4.53
C LEU A 198 -6.98 -28.51 -5.19
N PRO A 199 -8.02 -29.24 -4.73
CA PRO A 199 -9.35 -29.09 -5.25
C PRO A 199 -9.86 -27.66 -4.99
N THR A 200 -10.29 -26.99 -6.06
CA THR A 200 -10.90 -25.65 -6.02
C THR A 200 -12.33 -25.70 -5.49
#